data_354da20a0aea492add5cd8d3a6115202
#
_entry.id   354da20a0aea492add5cd8d3a6115202
#
_cell.length_a   1.000
_cell.length_b   1.000
_cell.length_c   1.000
_cell.angle_alpha   90.00
_cell.angle_beta   90.00
_cell.angle_gamma   90.00
#
_symmetry.space_group_name_H-M   'P 1'
#
loop_
_entity.id
_entity.type
_entity.pdbx_description
1 polymer ?
#
loop_
_entity_poly.entity_id
_entity_poly.type
_entity_poly.pdbx_seq_one_letter_code
_entity_poly.pdbx_strand_id
1 'polypeptide(L)'
;MKTSIATVSLSGDLRDKLEAIAKAGFDGVEIFENDFLIFDESPKEVGRMVRDLGMEITLFQPFRDFEGMPEPLRSRTFDRAERKFDLMQEMGTDLVLVCSNVSPASLGGLDRAAADFRELGERAAKRGLRVGYEALAWGRHIHDHRDAWEIVRRADHPNIGLILDSFHTLSRKIDVNSIRSIPKEKIFIIQLADAPLIDMDLLYWSRHFRNMPGEGDLPVLDFMKAVAATGYDGYLSLEIFNDQFRGGSPNAIAVDGRRSLLYLGDQVKRQQPESALLVPSMPPRAAVEGVAFVEFTADEDEARELEALFASLGFRQAARHKTKRVAVFRQGAINLVINTEPKGFASASYAVHGTSAYAAGLMVDDAKAALQRALALGAERFEQSLDTGEIEMPAVRGVGGGVLYFLDRKTELGRIWEIEFDAVEDDAAPQPAGLQSIDHMAQTMKYEELLTWLLFYTSLVEAEKTPMVDIVDPSGIVRSQVVENSEGSLRITMNGAENRNTLAGRFIAETFGSGIQHLAFRTDDIFATAAALAGNGFVALAISPNYYDDLEARFGLDAEFADRLKANNILYDRDDAGEYFQLYSPTYGEGLFFEIVERRGYRGYGAANAIFRIAALRKHLRPAGLPRT
;
A
#
# COMPACT_ATOMS: atom_id res chain seq x y z
N MET A 1 17.55 -3.41 15.06
CA MET A 1 17.40 -3.92 13.68
C MET A 1 18.13 -2.95 12.77
N LYS A 2 19.14 -3.39 12.05
CA LYS A 2 19.81 -2.59 11.04
C LYS A 2 19.06 -2.74 9.71
N THR A 3 18.75 -1.62 9.07
CA THR A 3 17.95 -1.57 7.84
C THR A 3 18.76 -1.06 6.66
N SER A 4 18.57 -1.68 5.50
CA SER A 4 19.19 -1.31 4.24
C SER A 4 18.19 -1.40 3.09
N ILE A 5 18.50 -0.80 1.95
CA ILE A 5 17.72 -0.92 0.73
C ILE A 5 18.65 -0.83 -0.48
N ALA A 6 18.40 -1.64 -1.49
CA ALA A 6 19.14 -1.58 -2.74
C ALA A 6 18.69 -0.40 -3.60
N THR A 7 19.63 0.32 -4.19
CA THR A 7 19.34 1.51 -5.02
C THR A 7 18.44 1.19 -6.22
N VAL A 8 18.44 -0.06 -6.69
CA VAL A 8 17.52 -0.52 -7.76
C VAL A 8 16.04 -0.45 -7.38
N SER A 9 15.74 -0.40 -6.07
CA SER A 9 14.37 -0.35 -5.56
C SER A 9 13.69 1.02 -5.75
N LEU A 10 14.47 2.07 -6.04
CA LEU A 10 13.99 3.45 -6.12
C LEU A 10 14.13 4.01 -7.55
N SER A 11 13.34 5.04 -7.85
CA SER A 11 13.48 5.89 -9.02
C SER A 11 14.52 7.01 -8.81
N GLY A 12 14.83 7.75 -9.87
CA GLY A 12 15.77 8.87 -9.83
C GLY A 12 17.21 8.48 -10.13
N ASP A 13 18.12 9.46 -10.11
CA ASP A 13 19.56 9.20 -10.19
C ASP A 13 20.13 8.71 -8.85
N LEU A 14 21.40 8.34 -8.84
CA LEU A 14 22.00 7.76 -7.62
C LEU A 14 22.00 8.75 -6.44
N ARG A 15 22.18 10.06 -6.68
CA ARG A 15 22.13 11.08 -5.64
C ARG A 15 20.75 11.21 -5.02
N ASP A 16 19.69 11.32 -5.87
CA ASP A 16 18.30 11.39 -5.44
C ASP A 16 17.93 10.19 -4.58
N LYS A 17 18.35 8.98 -5.01
CA LYS A 17 18.12 7.73 -4.28
C LYS A 17 18.80 7.75 -2.90
N LEU A 18 20.08 8.11 -2.82
CA LEU A 18 20.83 8.14 -1.57
C LEU A 18 20.24 9.14 -0.58
N GLU A 19 19.85 10.34 -1.03
CA GLU A 19 19.21 11.36 -0.21
C GLU A 19 17.83 10.87 0.33
N ALA A 20 17.02 10.24 -0.53
CA ALA A 20 15.72 9.67 -0.13
C ALA A 20 15.87 8.55 0.90
N ILE A 21 16.83 7.65 0.70
CA ILE A 21 17.13 6.52 1.62
C ILE A 21 17.56 7.06 2.99
N ALA A 22 18.50 8.03 3.01
CA ALA A 22 18.96 8.65 4.25
C ALA A 22 17.83 9.36 4.99
N LYS A 23 17.02 10.14 4.26
CA LYS A 23 15.87 10.86 4.83
C LYS A 23 14.83 9.93 5.42
N ALA A 24 14.61 8.77 4.82
CA ALA A 24 13.73 7.73 5.37
C ALA A 24 14.29 7.06 6.63
N GLY A 25 15.57 7.25 6.94
CA GLY A 25 16.24 6.78 8.15
C GLY A 25 16.74 5.34 8.05
N PHE A 26 17.15 4.89 6.88
CA PHE A 26 17.88 3.63 6.72
C PHE A 26 19.31 3.75 7.29
N ASP A 27 19.84 2.65 7.81
CA ASP A 27 21.21 2.59 8.35
C ASP A 27 22.24 2.33 7.25
N GLY A 28 21.82 1.78 6.11
CA GLY A 28 22.72 1.45 5.01
C GLY A 28 22.02 1.35 3.65
N VAL A 29 22.84 1.13 2.63
CA VAL A 29 22.41 1.04 1.24
C VAL A 29 23.19 -0.04 0.49
N GLU A 30 22.51 -0.79 -0.38
CA GLU A 30 23.17 -1.63 -1.36
C GLU A 30 23.33 -0.85 -2.66
N ILE A 31 24.55 -0.77 -3.18
CA ILE A 31 24.81 -0.11 -4.46
C ILE A 31 24.62 -1.10 -5.60
N PHE A 32 23.58 -0.86 -6.40
CA PHE A 32 23.36 -1.59 -7.64
C PHE A 32 24.29 -1.07 -8.73
N GLU A 33 25.12 -1.92 -9.30
CA GLU A 33 26.18 -1.53 -10.22
C GLU A 33 25.70 -0.66 -11.39
N ASN A 34 24.52 -0.94 -11.96
CA ASN A 34 24.02 -0.14 -13.07
C ASN A 34 23.77 1.32 -12.69
N ASP A 35 23.29 1.57 -11.44
CA ASP A 35 23.06 2.93 -10.96
C ASP A 35 24.39 3.70 -10.80
N PHE A 36 25.43 2.98 -10.37
CA PHE A 36 26.78 3.52 -10.32
C PHE A 36 27.38 3.80 -11.71
N LEU A 37 27.19 2.88 -12.67
CA LEU A 37 27.79 2.99 -14.01
C LEU A 37 27.25 4.16 -14.83
N ILE A 38 26.01 4.60 -14.57
CA ILE A 38 25.40 5.77 -15.25
C ILE A 38 25.62 7.08 -14.50
N PHE A 39 26.26 7.04 -13.35
CA PHE A 39 26.51 8.20 -12.50
C PHE A 39 27.93 8.75 -12.75
N ASP A 40 28.06 10.06 -12.94
CA ASP A 40 29.31 10.70 -13.40
C ASP A 40 30.40 10.87 -12.33
N GLU A 41 30.20 10.28 -11.13
CA GLU A 41 31.16 10.43 -10.04
C GLU A 41 32.05 9.19 -9.86
N SER A 42 33.23 9.37 -9.28
CA SER A 42 34.14 8.27 -8.98
C SER A 42 33.62 7.36 -7.87
N PRO A 43 34.10 6.08 -7.79
CA PRO A 43 33.75 5.18 -6.68
C PRO A 43 34.03 5.78 -5.31
N LYS A 44 35.14 6.47 -5.18
CA LYS A 44 35.54 7.16 -3.93
C LYS A 44 34.56 8.26 -3.54
N GLU A 45 34.04 8.99 -4.52
CA GLU A 45 33.07 10.05 -4.28
C GLU A 45 31.70 9.48 -3.87
N VAL A 46 31.23 8.40 -4.54
CA VAL A 46 30.01 7.70 -4.12
C VAL A 46 30.13 7.21 -2.69
N GLY A 47 31.25 6.58 -2.33
CA GLY A 47 31.48 6.16 -0.95
C GLY A 47 31.49 7.31 0.05
N ARG A 48 32.03 8.48 -0.34
CA ARG A 48 31.99 9.70 0.48
C ARG A 48 30.55 10.20 0.67
N MET A 49 29.76 10.27 -0.41
CA MET A 49 28.36 10.71 -0.37
C MET A 49 27.54 9.87 0.60
N VAL A 50 27.67 8.53 0.56
CA VAL A 50 26.95 7.63 1.47
C VAL A 50 27.34 7.89 2.93
N ARG A 51 28.64 8.04 3.22
CA ARG A 51 29.12 8.34 4.59
C ARG A 51 28.68 9.73 5.08
N ASP A 52 28.71 10.75 4.22
CA ASP A 52 28.27 12.11 4.55
C ASP A 52 26.76 12.15 4.89
N LEU A 53 25.98 11.25 4.33
CA LEU A 53 24.56 11.03 4.65
C LEU A 53 24.35 10.17 5.91
N GLY A 54 25.42 9.73 6.58
CA GLY A 54 25.33 8.93 7.81
C GLY A 54 25.00 7.43 7.59
N MET A 55 25.16 6.92 6.38
CA MET A 55 24.88 5.53 6.03
C MET A 55 26.17 4.72 5.75
N GLU A 56 26.02 3.38 5.74
CA GLU A 56 27.05 2.44 5.30
C GLU A 56 26.67 1.83 3.94
N ILE A 57 27.67 1.54 3.08
CA ILE A 57 27.43 0.68 1.92
C ILE A 57 27.49 -0.76 2.40
N THR A 58 26.32 -1.40 2.48
CA THR A 58 26.16 -2.76 3.05
C THR A 58 26.52 -3.85 2.06
N LEU A 59 26.39 -3.56 0.75
CA LEU A 59 26.62 -4.52 -0.33
C LEU A 59 26.87 -3.80 -1.65
N PHE A 60 27.84 -4.29 -2.42
CA PHE A 60 28.00 -3.97 -3.83
C PHE A 60 27.47 -5.12 -4.69
N GLN A 61 26.59 -4.87 -5.66
CA GLN A 61 25.90 -5.91 -6.40
C GLN A 61 25.55 -5.52 -7.85
N PRO A 62 25.35 -6.53 -8.74
CA PRO A 62 25.68 -7.95 -8.61
C PRO A 62 27.01 -8.32 -9.29
N PHE A 63 27.66 -9.38 -8.86
CA PHE A 63 28.69 -10.06 -9.62
C PHE A 63 28.15 -11.38 -10.16
N ARG A 64 28.13 -11.53 -11.50
CA ARG A 64 27.46 -12.61 -12.22
C ARG A 64 28.43 -13.51 -12.97
N ASP A 65 27.96 -14.74 -13.28
CA ASP A 65 28.63 -15.74 -14.09
C ASP A 65 30.02 -16.09 -13.53
N PHE A 66 30.08 -16.42 -12.23
CA PHE A 66 31.34 -16.70 -11.56
C PHE A 66 31.64 -18.20 -11.48
N GLU A 67 30.87 -18.98 -10.69
CA GLU A 67 31.23 -20.37 -10.33
C GLU A 67 31.03 -21.35 -11.47
N GLY A 68 31.85 -22.40 -11.47
CA GLY A 68 31.72 -23.53 -12.39
C GLY A 68 32.10 -23.23 -13.83
N MET A 69 32.84 -22.19 -14.11
CA MET A 69 33.26 -21.86 -15.48
C MET A 69 34.43 -22.76 -15.90
N PRO A 70 34.46 -23.27 -17.17
CA PRO A 70 35.62 -23.98 -17.69
C PRO A 70 36.77 -23.02 -18.03
N GLU A 71 38.00 -23.53 -18.12
CA GLU A 71 39.12 -22.75 -18.68
C GLU A 71 38.88 -22.46 -20.19
N PRO A 72 39.28 -21.29 -20.71
CA PRO A 72 39.95 -20.18 -20.02
C PRO A 72 38.96 -19.18 -19.34
N LEU A 73 37.66 -19.45 -19.35
CA LEU A 73 36.65 -18.55 -18.77
C LEU A 73 36.81 -18.45 -17.24
N ARG A 74 37.15 -19.57 -16.58
CA ARG A 74 37.39 -19.56 -15.13
C ARG A 74 38.45 -18.55 -14.74
N SER A 75 39.62 -18.57 -15.37
CA SER A 75 40.68 -17.59 -15.10
C SER A 75 40.21 -16.17 -15.30
N ARG A 76 39.43 -15.92 -16.36
CA ARG A 76 38.87 -14.58 -16.64
C ARG A 76 37.85 -14.13 -15.61
N THR A 77 37.05 -15.04 -15.02
CA THR A 77 36.10 -14.64 -13.95
C THR A 77 36.84 -14.23 -12.69
N PHE A 78 37.96 -14.83 -12.35
CA PHE A 78 38.81 -14.38 -11.26
C PHE A 78 39.45 -13.01 -11.53
N ASP A 79 39.91 -12.74 -12.75
CA ASP A 79 40.40 -11.43 -13.13
C ASP A 79 39.30 -10.35 -13.03
N ARG A 80 38.06 -10.70 -13.39
CA ARG A 80 36.91 -9.81 -13.19
C ARG A 80 36.65 -9.55 -11.71
N ALA A 81 36.73 -10.58 -10.85
CA ALA A 81 36.55 -10.45 -9.42
C ALA A 81 37.59 -9.49 -8.80
N GLU A 82 38.87 -9.62 -9.17
CA GLU A 82 39.92 -8.71 -8.69
C GLU A 82 39.62 -7.24 -9.02
N ARG A 83 39.12 -6.97 -10.25
CA ARG A 83 38.71 -5.60 -10.63
C ARG A 83 37.49 -5.10 -9.83
N LYS A 84 36.56 -5.98 -9.49
CA LYS A 84 35.46 -5.65 -8.58
C LYS A 84 35.98 -5.31 -7.19
N PHE A 85 36.95 -6.06 -6.71
CA PHE A 85 37.60 -5.82 -5.41
C PHE A 85 38.32 -4.45 -5.38
N ASP A 86 38.98 -4.04 -6.48
CA ASP A 86 39.58 -2.70 -6.60
C ASP A 86 38.49 -1.62 -6.45
N LEU A 87 37.40 -1.75 -7.18
CA LEU A 87 36.26 -0.83 -7.14
C LEU A 87 35.64 -0.74 -5.73
N MET A 88 35.45 -1.89 -5.07
CA MET A 88 34.90 -1.96 -3.72
C MET A 88 35.79 -1.24 -2.70
N GLN A 89 37.11 -1.42 -2.79
CA GLN A 89 38.07 -0.75 -1.90
C GLN A 89 38.06 0.78 -2.10
N GLU A 90 37.96 1.26 -3.34
CA GLU A 90 37.83 2.68 -3.64
C GLU A 90 36.51 3.26 -3.11
N MET A 91 35.42 2.51 -3.23
CA MET A 91 34.09 2.92 -2.75
C MET A 91 33.97 2.85 -1.22
N GLY A 92 34.75 1.95 -0.60
CA GLY A 92 34.76 1.73 0.86
C GLY A 92 33.67 0.79 1.33
N THR A 93 33.38 -0.27 0.54
CA THR A 93 32.50 -1.38 0.93
C THR A 93 33.30 -2.68 1.03
N ASP A 94 32.89 -3.59 1.91
CA ASP A 94 33.60 -4.85 2.18
C ASP A 94 32.90 -6.10 1.68
N LEU A 95 31.63 -6.00 1.22
CA LEU A 95 30.82 -7.16 0.81
C LEU A 95 30.35 -7.02 -0.64
N VAL A 96 30.56 -8.10 -1.43
CA VAL A 96 30.01 -8.23 -2.79
C VAL A 96 29.03 -9.39 -2.87
N LEU A 97 27.93 -9.19 -3.60
CA LEU A 97 26.99 -10.25 -3.95
C LEU A 97 27.47 -10.98 -5.21
N VAL A 98 27.62 -12.30 -5.11
CA VAL A 98 27.81 -13.20 -6.23
C VAL A 98 26.54 -14.01 -6.45
N CYS A 99 25.88 -13.77 -7.58
CA CYS A 99 24.70 -14.54 -7.98
C CYS A 99 25.11 -15.92 -8.50
N SER A 100 24.28 -16.93 -8.26
CA SER A 100 24.44 -18.25 -8.88
C SER A 100 24.45 -18.15 -10.41
N ASN A 101 25.27 -18.95 -11.03
CA ASN A 101 25.61 -18.86 -12.43
C ASN A 101 24.44 -19.21 -13.34
N VAL A 102 24.17 -18.37 -14.36
CA VAL A 102 23.15 -18.58 -15.38
C VAL A 102 23.74 -18.83 -16.76
N SER A 103 25.05 -18.74 -16.91
CA SER A 103 25.75 -18.94 -18.17
C SER A 103 25.56 -20.37 -18.71
N PRO A 104 25.27 -20.55 -20.02
CA PRO A 104 25.22 -21.86 -20.62
C PRO A 104 26.58 -22.59 -20.63
N ALA A 105 27.69 -21.87 -20.42
CA ALA A 105 29.03 -22.45 -20.31
C ALA A 105 29.36 -23.01 -18.92
N SER A 106 28.54 -22.70 -17.90
CA SER A 106 28.79 -23.21 -16.54
C SER A 106 28.66 -24.72 -16.45
N LEU A 107 29.63 -25.33 -15.78
CA LEU A 107 29.72 -26.76 -15.53
C LEU A 107 29.21 -27.06 -14.14
N GLY A 108 28.11 -27.53 -13.84
CA GLY A 108 27.59 -27.81 -12.51
C GLY A 108 28.53 -28.58 -11.56
N GLY A 109 28.06 -28.82 -10.36
CA GLY A 109 28.76 -29.62 -9.34
C GLY A 109 29.14 -28.80 -8.10
N LEU A 110 28.63 -29.24 -6.93
CA LEU A 110 28.83 -28.57 -5.64
C LEU A 110 30.30 -28.44 -5.25
N ASP A 111 31.11 -29.49 -5.46
CA ASP A 111 32.53 -29.48 -5.10
C ASP A 111 33.33 -28.51 -5.97
N ARG A 112 32.97 -28.40 -7.27
CA ARG A 112 33.60 -27.44 -8.19
C ARG A 112 33.28 -26.01 -7.76
N ALA A 113 32.02 -25.72 -7.52
CA ALA A 113 31.60 -24.39 -7.04
C ALA A 113 32.24 -24.06 -5.69
N ALA A 114 32.30 -25.02 -4.77
CA ALA A 114 32.96 -24.84 -3.47
C ALA A 114 34.45 -24.52 -3.59
N ALA A 115 35.15 -25.20 -4.51
CA ALA A 115 36.58 -24.93 -4.79
C ALA A 115 36.76 -23.50 -5.37
N ASP A 116 35.91 -23.09 -6.29
CA ASP A 116 35.93 -21.73 -6.85
C ASP A 116 35.70 -20.67 -5.75
N PHE A 117 34.70 -20.88 -4.89
CA PHE A 117 34.43 -19.96 -3.77
C PHE A 117 35.52 -19.96 -2.72
N ARG A 118 36.17 -21.11 -2.43
CA ARG A 118 37.33 -21.15 -1.53
C ARG A 118 38.45 -20.24 -2.08
N GLU A 119 38.84 -20.42 -3.34
CA GLU A 119 39.86 -19.57 -3.98
C GLU A 119 39.46 -18.09 -4.00
N LEU A 120 38.17 -17.77 -4.30
CA LEU A 120 37.68 -16.40 -4.25
C LEU A 120 37.76 -15.81 -2.82
N GLY A 121 37.43 -16.61 -1.80
CA GLY A 121 37.56 -16.25 -0.39
C GLY A 121 38.98 -15.93 0.01
N GLU A 122 39.95 -16.74 -0.43
CA GLU A 122 41.39 -16.49 -0.18
C GLU A 122 41.86 -15.15 -0.82
N ARG A 123 41.36 -14.82 -2.02
CA ARG A 123 41.65 -13.55 -2.71
C ARG A 123 40.99 -12.36 -2.00
N ALA A 124 39.72 -12.50 -1.64
CA ALA A 124 38.96 -11.49 -0.90
C ALA A 124 39.58 -11.20 0.47
N ALA A 125 40.00 -12.24 1.21
CA ALA A 125 40.62 -12.12 2.54
C ALA A 125 41.90 -11.28 2.52
N LYS A 126 42.74 -11.40 1.47
CA LYS A 126 43.97 -10.60 1.30
C LYS A 126 43.70 -9.10 1.20
N ARG A 127 42.46 -8.72 0.85
CA ARG A 127 41.99 -7.35 0.69
C ARG A 127 41.05 -6.89 1.81
N GLY A 128 40.76 -7.77 2.81
CA GLY A 128 39.81 -7.49 3.88
C GLY A 128 38.35 -7.50 3.41
N LEU A 129 38.07 -8.19 2.31
CA LEU A 129 36.73 -8.23 1.70
C LEU A 129 36.02 -9.54 1.98
N ARG A 130 34.71 -9.56 1.82
CA ARG A 130 33.82 -10.72 1.98
C ARG A 130 32.99 -10.94 0.70
N VAL A 131 32.56 -12.14 0.49
CA VAL A 131 31.76 -12.57 -0.66
C VAL A 131 30.51 -13.27 -0.16
N GLY A 132 29.35 -12.75 -0.50
CA GLY A 132 28.06 -13.36 -0.23
C GLY A 132 27.53 -14.09 -1.47
N TYR A 133 27.19 -15.36 -1.32
CA TYR A 133 26.65 -16.18 -2.40
C TYR A 133 25.13 -16.24 -2.32
N GLU A 134 24.46 -15.94 -3.43
CA GLU A 134 23.01 -15.95 -3.58
C GLU A 134 22.56 -16.99 -4.61
N ALA A 135 21.58 -17.81 -4.25
CA ALA A 135 20.93 -18.75 -5.16
C ALA A 135 19.77 -18.06 -5.90
N LEU A 136 19.98 -17.63 -7.13
CA LEU A 136 18.91 -17.09 -7.97
C LEU A 136 17.84 -18.16 -8.27
N ALA A 137 16.57 -17.81 -8.21
CA ALA A 137 15.47 -18.74 -8.51
C ALA A 137 15.56 -19.36 -9.92
N TRP A 138 16.22 -18.69 -10.87
CA TRP A 138 16.49 -19.18 -12.24
C TRP A 138 17.94 -19.58 -12.47
N GLY A 139 18.71 -19.78 -11.40
CA GLY A 139 20.09 -20.26 -11.51
C GLY A 139 20.19 -21.56 -12.29
N ARG A 140 21.24 -21.70 -13.10
CA ARG A 140 21.35 -22.84 -14.02
C ARG A 140 21.52 -24.17 -13.28
N HIS A 141 22.39 -24.21 -12.29
CA HIS A 141 22.68 -25.40 -11.50
C HIS A 141 22.30 -25.22 -10.03
N ILE A 142 22.44 -24.02 -9.52
CA ILE A 142 22.15 -23.65 -8.12
C ILE A 142 21.01 -22.63 -8.13
N HIS A 143 19.88 -23.04 -7.58
CA HIS A 143 18.66 -22.22 -7.50
C HIS A 143 17.88 -22.47 -6.19
N ASP A 144 18.56 -23.06 -5.22
CA ASP A 144 18.03 -23.38 -3.90
C ASP A 144 19.05 -22.93 -2.86
N HIS A 145 18.61 -22.20 -1.84
CA HIS A 145 19.50 -21.73 -0.78
C HIS A 145 20.17 -22.89 -0.01
N ARG A 146 19.60 -24.10 0.01
CA ARG A 146 20.20 -25.29 0.64
C ARG A 146 21.44 -25.74 -0.12
N ASP A 147 21.43 -25.71 -1.45
CA ASP A 147 22.58 -26.00 -2.28
C ASP A 147 23.68 -24.94 -2.14
N ALA A 148 23.24 -23.66 -2.12
CA ALA A 148 24.16 -22.54 -1.87
C ALA A 148 24.83 -22.66 -0.48
N TRP A 149 24.07 -23.03 0.55
CA TRP A 149 24.60 -23.31 1.87
C TRP A 149 25.60 -24.46 1.86
N GLU A 150 25.32 -25.56 1.16
CA GLU A 150 26.24 -26.69 1.05
C GLU A 150 27.54 -26.29 0.35
N ILE A 151 27.49 -25.43 -0.66
CA ILE A 151 28.68 -24.86 -1.32
C ILE A 151 29.50 -24.01 -0.33
N VAL A 152 28.85 -23.09 0.39
CA VAL A 152 29.53 -22.25 1.40
C VAL A 152 30.16 -23.11 2.51
N ARG A 153 29.45 -24.12 2.95
CA ARG A 153 29.93 -25.07 3.97
C ARG A 153 31.17 -25.86 3.49
N ARG A 154 31.16 -26.32 2.22
CA ARG A 154 32.33 -27.05 1.62
C ARG A 154 33.49 -26.11 1.29
N ALA A 155 33.21 -24.87 0.89
CA ALA A 155 34.24 -23.86 0.69
C ALA A 155 35.02 -23.62 1.97
N ASP A 156 34.37 -23.73 3.14
CA ASP A 156 34.97 -23.66 4.47
C ASP A 156 35.94 -22.47 4.62
N HIS A 157 35.45 -21.27 4.25
CA HIS A 157 36.24 -20.04 4.30
C HIS A 157 35.51 -18.96 5.08
N PRO A 158 36.15 -18.22 6.01
CA PRO A 158 35.48 -17.22 6.84
C PRO A 158 34.89 -16.05 6.02
N ASN A 159 35.55 -15.69 4.92
CA ASN A 159 35.10 -14.57 4.06
C ASN A 159 34.06 -14.97 3.01
N ILE A 160 33.59 -16.24 3.02
CA ILE A 160 32.48 -16.72 2.19
C ILE A 160 31.25 -16.97 3.06
N GLY A 161 30.12 -16.43 2.69
CA GLY A 161 28.84 -16.61 3.37
C GLY A 161 27.67 -16.58 2.40
N LEU A 162 26.48 -16.58 2.93
CA LEU A 162 25.23 -16.55 2.17
C LEU A 162 24.63 -15.16 2.14
N ILE A 163 23.98 -14.85 1.03
CA ILE A 163 22.92 -13.85 0.94
C ILE A 163 21.62 -14.63 0.76
N LEU A 164 20.67 -14.42 1.66
CA LEU A 164 19.37 -15.07 1.61
C LEU A 164 18.33 -14.05 1.16
N ASP A 165 17.81 -14.24 -0.04
CA ASP A 165 16.73 -13.45 -0.61
C ASP A 165 15.40 -14.22 -0.46
N SER A 166 14.39 -13.54 0.13
CA SER A 166 13.08 -14.12 0.36
C SER A 166 12.35 -14.45 -0.94
N PHE A 167 12.46 -13.60 -1.97
CA PHE A 167 11.81 -13.87 -3.25
C PHE A 167 12.33 -15.17 -3.88
N HIS A 168 13.65 -15.36 -3.93
CA HIS A 168 14.23 -16.56 -4.55
C HIS A 168 13.85 -17.84 -3.82
N THR A 169 13.74 -17.78 -2.51
CA THR A 169 13.30 -18.92 -1.68
C THR A 169 11.79 -19.19 -1.85
N LEU A 170 10.98 -18.17 -1.73
CA LEU A 170 9.51 -18.30 -1.65
C LEU A 170 8.86 -18.53 -3.01
N SER A 171 9.36 -17.89 -4.08
CA SER A 171 8.85 -18.09 -5.44
C SER A 171 9.01 -19.54 -5.94
N ARG A 172 10.01 -20.24 -5.44
CA ARG A 172 10.21 -21.67 -5.68
C ARG A 172 9.57 -22.58 -4.65
N LYS A 173 8.86 -22.02 -3.68
CA LYS A 173 8.18 -22.77 -2.60
C LYS A 173 9.15 -23.66 -1.80
N ILE A 174 10.40 -23.21 -1.61
CA ILE A 174 11.40 -23.91 -0.82
C ILE A 174 11.03 -23.80 0.65
N ASP A 175 11.14 -24.92 1.39
CA ASP A 175 10.87 -24.94 2.83
C ASP A 175 11.83 -24.03 3.61
N VAL A 176 11.30 -22.97 4.20
CA VAL A 176 12.06 -21.98 4.96
C VAL A 176 12.65 -22.54 6.27
N ASN A 177 12.15 -23.68 6.78
CA ASN A 177 12.66 -24.27 8.01
C ASN A 177 14.12 -24.71 7.91
N SER A 178 14.61 -25.00 6.71
CA SER A 178 16.03 -25.30 6.48
C SER A 178 16.96 -24.14 6.85
N ILE A 179 16.50 -22.90 6.81
CA ILE A 179 17.26 -21.69 7.19
C ILE A 179 17.67 -21.76 8.68
N ARG A 180 16.81 -22.32 9.54
CA ARG A 180 17.02 -22.38 11.00
C ARG A 180 18.32 -23.09 11.41
N SER A 181 18.85 -23.94 10.54
CA SER A 181 20.10 -24.69 10.79
C SER A 181 21.36 -23.97 10.30
N ILE A 182 21.26 -22.85 9.64
CA ILE A 182 22.38 -22.08 9.11
C ILE A 182 22.99 -21.25 10.24
N PRO A 183 24.31 -21.39 10.54
CA PRO A 183 24.97 -20.54 11.53
C PRO A 183 24.85 -19.05 11.15
N LYS A 184 24.48 -18.21 12.10
CA LYS A 184 24.22 -16.78 11.83
C LYS A 184 25.43 -16.05 11.24
N GLU A 185 26.64 -16.43 11.61
CA GLU A 185 27.91 -15.87 11.13
C GLU A 185 28.20 -16.20 9.65
N LYS A 186 27.42 -17.12 9.07
CA LYS A 186 27.48 -17.46 7.65
C LYS A 186 26.35 -16.81 6.84
N ILE A 187 25.47 -16.10 7.47
CA ILE A 187 24.45 -15.27 6.82
C ILE A 187 24.98 -13.82 6.81
N PHE A 188 25.42 -13.32 5.67
CA PHE A 188 26.06 -12.02 5.57
C PHE A 188 25.07 -10.88 5.44
N ILE A 189 23.98 -11.09 4.68
CA ILE A 189 22.87 -10.15 4.56
C ILE A 189 21.58 -10.90 4.22
N ILE A 190 20.45 -10.35 4.67
CA ILE A 190 19.12 -10.82 4.31
C ILE A 190 18.50 -9.81 3.34
N GLN A 191 18.13 -10.26 2.14
CA GLN A 191 17.36 -9.50 1.18
C GLN A 191 15.89 -9.89 1.27
N LEU A 192 15.03 -8.88 1.36
CA LEU A 192 13.59 -9.05 1.54
C LEU A 192 12.85 -8.42 0.36
N ALA A 193 11.98 -9.21 -0.22
CA ALA A 193 10.99 -8.82 -1.19
C ALA A 193 9.76 -9.71 -1.04
N ASP A 194 8.61 -9.14 -1.29
CA ASP A 194 7.33 -9.81 -1.47
C ASP A 194 6.96 -9.81 -2.96
N ALA A 195 5.85 -10.41 -3.34
CA ALA A 195 5.32 -10.34 -4.70
C ALA A 195 3.86 -10.84 -4.73
N PRO A 196 3.04 -10.40 -5.70
CA PRO A 196 1.73 -11.00 -5.93
C PRO A 196 1.91 -12.48 -6.32
N LEU A 197 1.04 -13.36 -5.82
CA LEU A 197 1.10 -14.79 -6.13
C LEU A 197 0.50 -15.06 -7.52
N ILE A 198 1.33 -14.96 -8.54
CA ILE A 198 0.96 -15.14 -9.95
C ILE A 198 1.81 -16.24 -10.56
N ASP A 199 1.23 -17.08 -11.42
CA ASP A 199 1.96 -18.12 -12.13
C ASP A 199 2.59 -17.53 -13.41
N MET A 200 3.91 -17.29 -13.35
CA MET A 200 4.68 -16.74 -14.46
C MET A 200 6.15 -17.20 -14.42
N ASP A 201 6.91 -16.87 -15.48
CA ASP A 201 8.36 -17.09 -15.50
C ASP A 201 9.06 -16.39 -14.33
N LEU A 202 9.91 -17.12 -13.61
CA LEU A 202 10.55 -16.66 -12.38
C LEU A 202 11.44 -15.43 -12.57
N LEU A 203 12.16 -15.34 -13.70
CA LEU A 203 12.99 -14.18 -14.00
C LEU A 203 12.13 -12.96 -14.28
N TYR A 204 11.07 -13.12 -15.07
CA TYR A 204 10.14 -12.04 -15.39
C TYR A 204 9.40 -11.57 -14.13
N TRP A 205 8.92 -12.49 -13.32
CA TRP A 205 8.29 -12.19 -12.03
C TRP A 205 9.22 -11.40 -11.10
N SER A 206 10.46 -11.87 -10.92
CA SER A 206 11.47 -11.17 -10.13
C SER A 206 11.80 -9.76 -10.63
N ARG A 207 11.80 -9.54 -11.94
CA ARG A 207 12.27 -8.27 -12.52
C ARG A 207 11.22 -7.18 -12.56
N HIS A 208 9.95 -7.52 -12.45
CA HIS A 208 8.85 -6.58 -12.70
C HIS A 208 7.82 -6.49 -11.57
N PHE A 209 7.75 -7.49 -10.67
CA PHE A 209 6.62 -7.62 -9.76
C PHE A 209 7.01 -7.84 -8.29
N ARG A 210 8.24 -7.57 -7.90
CA ARG A 210 8.59 -7.58 -6.48
C ARG A 210 7.92 -6.42 -5.77
N ASN A 211 7.36 -6.69 -4.59
CA ASN A 211 6.71 -5.72 -3.72
C ASN A 211 7.50 -5.58 -2.41
N MET A 212 7.19 -4.54 -1.65
CA MET A 212 7.68 -4.44 -0.27
C MET A 212 7.03 -5.54 0.60
N PRO A 213 7.72 -6.07 1.61
CA PRO A 213 7.13 -7.02 2.56
C PRO A 213 5.78 -6.56 3.13
N GLY A 214 4.74 -7.38 2.96
CA GLY A 214 3.36 -7.08 3.36
C GLY A 214 2.46 -6.52 2.26
N GLU A 215 3.02 -6.12 1.13
CA GLU A 215 2.23 -5.68 -0.04
C GLU A 215 1.84 -6.84 -0.96
N GLY A 216 2.67 -7.87 -1.05
CA GLY A 216 2.45 -9.07 -1.85
C GLY A 216 1.76 -10.20 -1.09
N ASP A 217 1.82 -11.41 -1.65
CA ASP A 217 1.13 -12.59 -1.14
C ASP A 217 2.09 -13.74 -0.78
N LEU A 218 3.41 -13.51 -0.87
CA LEU A 218 4.39 -14.49 -0.47
C LEU A 218 4.48 -14.59 1.07
N PRO A 219 4.75 -15.76 1.65
CA PRO A 219 4.84 -15.94 3.10
C PRO A 219 6.15 -15.38 3.69
N VAL A 220 6.42 -14.08 3.46
CA VAL A 220 7.64 -13.38 3.89
C VAL A 220 7.79 -13.40 5.42
N LEU A 221 6.69 -13.36 6.15
CA LEU A 221 6.69 -13.44 7.61
C LEU A 221 7.28 -14.79 8.09
N ASP A 222 6.94 -15.91 7.44
CA ASP A 222 7.47 -17.22 7.82
C ASP A 222 8.95 -17.35 7.47
N PHE A 223 9.38 -16.79 6.34
CA PHE A 223 10.80 -16.65 6.01
C PHE A 223 11.54 -15.88 7.11
N MET A 224 11.02 -14.73 7.51
CA MET A 224 11.66 -13.87 8.51
C MET A 224 11.69 -14.52 9.91
N LYS A 225 10.65 -15.30 10.28
CA LYS A 225 10.66 -16.12 11.50
C LYS A 225 11.77 -17.18 11.49
N ALA A 226 12.02 -17.79 10.33
CA ALA A 226 13.09 -18.77 10.20
C ALA A 226 14.47 -18.10 10.31
N VAL A 227 14.66 -16.93 9.71
CA VAL A 227 15.86 -16.11 9.85
C VAL A 227 16.06 -15.69 11.31
N ALA A 228 15.05 -15.16 11.96
CA ALA A 228 15.12 -14.71 13.35
C ALA A 228 15.52 -15.86 14.32
N ALA A 229 15.07 -17.08 14.03
CA ALA A 229 15.42 -18.27 14.83
C ALA A 229 16.91 -18.67 14.74
N THR A 230 17.67 -18.22 13.74
CA THR A 230 19.13 -18.40 13.68
C THR A 230 19.89 -17.51 14.66
N GLY A 231 19.22 -16.48 15.20
CA GLY A 231 19.86 -15.43 15.99
C GLY A 231 20.56 -14.38 15.14
N TYR A 232 20.24 -14.28 13.85
CA TYR A 232 20.78 -13.27 12.94
C TYR A 232 20.53 -11.85 13.44
N ASP A 233 21.55 -11.01 13.42
CA ASP A 233 21.57 -9.65 13.96
C ASP A 233 22.17 -8.61 12.97
N GLY A 234 22.36 -9.00 11.71
CA GLY A 234 22.88 -8.15 10.64
C GLY A 234 21.81 -7.27 9.97
N TYR A 235 22.11 -6.86 8.73
CA TYR A 235 21.22 -6.00 7.94
C TYR A 235 20.05 -6.78 7.34
N LEU A 236 18.86 -6.21 7.51
CA LEU A 236 17.67 -6.53 6.72
C LEU A 236 17.56 -5.52 5.59
N SER A 237 17.68 -5.96 4.36
CA SER A 237 17.74 -5.11 3.19
C SER A 237 16.59 -5.38 2.24
N LEU A 238 16.10 -4.35 1.57
CA LEU A 238 15.08 -4.47 0.54
C LEU A 238 15.74 -4.53 -0.84
N GLU A 239 15.37 -5.52 -1.64
CA GLU A 239 15.75 -5.59 -3.04
C GLU A 239 14.52 -5.73 -3.93
N ILE A 240 13.99 -4.58 -4.37
CA ILE A 240 12.70 -4.50 -5.05
C ILE A 240 12.89 -4.13 -6.53
N PHE A 241 12.60 -5.07 -7.42
CA PHE A 241 12.48 -4.82 -8.85
C PHE A 241 11.00 -4.70 -9.20
N ASN A 242 10.52 -3.47 -9.34
CA ASN A 242 9.12 -3.19 -9.66
C ASN A 242 9.03 -1.99 -10.61
N ASP A 243 8.34 -2.16 -11.73
CA ASP A 243 8.23 -1.10 -12.74
C ASP A 243 7.41 0.10 -12.24
N GLN A 244 6.45 -0.12 -11.34
CA GLN A 244 5.64 0.94 -10.75
C GLN A 244 6.46 1.83 -9.82
N PHE A 245 7.33 1.24 -9.01
CA PHE A 245 8.21 2.00 -8.11
C PHE A 245 9.21 2.86 -8.88
N ARG A 246 9.64 2.42 -10.06
CA ARG A 246 10.53 3.20 -10.93
C ARG A 246 9.88 4.47 -11.49
N GLY A 247 8.56 4.57 -11.49
CA GLY A 247 7.79 5.77 -11.87
C GLY A 247 7.39 6.66 -10.69
N GLY A 248 7.54 6.17 -9.46
CA GLY A 248 7.09 6.84 -8.25
C GLY A 248 8.10 7.83 -7.66
N SER A 249 7.72 8.52 -6.59
CA SER A 249 8.61 9.41 -5.83
C SER A 249 9.63 8.59 -5.02
N PRO A 250 10.96 8.83 -5.16
CA PRO A 250 11.96 8.10 -4.39
C PRO A 250 11.79 8.29 -2.87
N ASN A 251 11.36 9.48 -2.41
CA ASN A 251 11.09 9.71 -1.00
C ASN A 251 9.92 8.87 -0.48
N ALA A 252 8.82 8.79 -1.22
CA ALA A 252 7.66 7.99 -0.82
C ALA A 252 8.01 6.50 -0.77
N ILE A 253 8.71 5.99 -1.77
CA ILE A 253 9.15 4.59 -1.86
C ILE A 253 10.11 4.24 -0.73
N ALA A 254 11.06 5.13 -0.39
CA ALA A 254 12.00 4.91 0.71
C ALA A 254 11.28 4.84 2.07
N VAL A 255 10.32 5.75 2.33
CA VAL A 255 9.50 5.73 3.55
C VAL A 255 8.68 4.46 3.63
N ASP A 256 8.08 4.05 2.53
CA ASP A 256 7.26 2.84 2.45
C ASP A 256 8.11 1.58 2.66
N GLY A 257 9.26 1.51 2.03
CA GLY A 257 10.22 0.43 2.26
C GLY A 257 10.63 0.32 3.72
N ARG A 258 10.92 1.45 4.38
CA ARG A 258 11.24 1.42 5.81
C ARG A 258 10.05 0.98 6.67
N ARG A 259 8.84 1.44 6.34
CA ARG A 259 7.59 1.00 6.98
C ARG A 259 7.45 -0.52 6.89
N SER A 260 7.69 -1.09 5.71
CA SER A 260 7.56 -2.54 5.48
C SER A 260 8.48 -3.36 6.37
N LEU A 261 9.75 -2.95 6.53
CA LEU A 261 10.70 -3.63 7.41
C LEU A 261 10.33 -3.50 8.89
N LEU A 262 9.89 -2.31 9.33
CA LEU A 262 9.46 -2.08 10.70
C LEU A 262 8.20 -2.90 11.04
N TYR A 263 7.25 -2.94 10.11
CA TYR A 263 6.03 -3.72 10.28
C TYR A 263 6.30 -5.23 10.29
N LEU A 264 7.11 -5.72 9.37
CA LEU A 264 7.53 -7.14 9.35
C LEU A 264 8.25 -7.53 10.65
N GLY A 265 9.17 -6.67 11.11
CA GLY A 265 9.88 -6.87 12.37
C GLY A 265 8.93 -6.90 13.59
N ASP A 266 7.97 -5.97 13.65
CA ASP A 266 6.93 -5.92 14.69
C ASP A 266 6.09 -7.21 14.70
N GLN A 267 5.66 -7.71 13.53
CA GLN A 267 4.93 -8.97 13.42
C GLN A 267 5.75 -10.16 13.94
N VAL A 268 7.02 -10.28 13.55
CA VAL A 268 7.92 -11.34 14.05
C VAL A 268 8.04 -11.26 15.56
N LYS A 269 8.30 -10.06 16.11
CA LYS A 269 8.50 -9.87 17.55
C LYS A 269 7.25 -10.18 18.37
N ARG A 270 6.06 -9.85 17.86
CA ARG A 270 4.79 -10.19 18.53
C ARG A 270 4.49 -11.69 18.53
N GLN A 271 4.87 -12.40 17.47
CA GLN A 271 4.66 -13.85 17.37
C GLN A 271 5.79 -14.67 18.03
N GLN A 272 7.00 -14.11 18.12
CA GLN A 272 8.18 -14.71 18.72
C GLN A 272 8.87 -13.71 19.68
N PRO A 273 8.31 -13.47 20.88
CA PRO A 273 8.85 -12.49 21.84
C PRO A 273 10.31 -12.71 22.25
N GLU A 274 10.77 -13.96 22.30
CA GLU A 274 12.15 -14.35 22.59
C GLU A 274 13.10 -14.11 21.42
N SER A 275 12.64 -13.78 20.25
CA SER A 275 13.50 -13.49 19.09
C SER A 275 14.58 -12.46 19.43
N ALA A 276 15.82 -12.74 19.02
CA ALA A 276 16.94 -11.80 19.16
C ALA A 276 16.79 -10.54 18.27
N LEU A 277 15.79 -10.52 17.38
CA LEU A 277 15.54 -9.39 16.50
C LEU A 277 15.22 -8.13 17.32
N LEU A 278 16.06 -7.11 17.19
CA LEU A 278 15.87 -5.81 17.83
C LEU A 278 14.97 -4.93 16.96
N VAL A 279 13.71 -4.81 17.34
CA VAL A 279 12.71 -3.96 16.65
C VAL A 279 12.35 -2.78 17.54
N PRO A 280 12.22 -1.56 17.01
CA PRO A 280 11.69 -0.45 17.79
C PRO A 280 10.32 -0.80 18.38
N SER A 281 10.11 -0.48 19.65
CA SER A 281 8.82 -0.68 20.30
C SER A 281 7.80 0.29 19.74
N MET A 282 6.64 -0.22 19.35
CA MET A 282 5.50 0.60 18.91
C MET A 282 4.19 0.04 19.47
N PRO A 283 3.13 0.87 19.62
CA PRO A 283 1.80 0.38 20.01
C PRO A 283 1.30 -0.73 19.06
N PRO A 284 0.35 -1.56 19.50
CA PRO A 284 -0.32 -2.52 18.60
C PRO A 284 -1.04 -1.80 17.45
N ARG A 285 -1.46 -2.55 16.43
CA ARG A 285 -2.39 -2.04 15.42
C ARG A 285 -3.67 -1.58 16.11
N ALA A 286 -4.22 -0.45 15.67
CA ALA A 286 -5.44 0.09 16.27
C ALA A 286 -6.66 -0.73 15.87
N ALA A 287 -7.49 -1.10 16.86
CA ALA A 287 -8.80 -1.68 16.58
C ALA A 287 -9.76 -0.55 16.16
N VAL A 288 -10.44 -0.71 15.02
CA VAL A 288 -11.32 0.30 14.44
C VAL A 288 -12.78 -0.09 14.61
N GLU A 289 -13.56 0.74 15.31
CA GLU A 289 -14.99 0.56 15.52
C GLU A 289 -15.83 1.04 14.32
N GLY A 290 -15.27 1.92 13.47
CA GLY A 290 -15.93 2.45 12.28
C GLY A 290 -15.39 3.81 11.85
N VAL A 291 -16.03 4.38 10.82
CA VAL A 291 -15.76 5.75 10.37
C VAL A 291 -16.59 6.72 11.21
N ALA A 292 -15.91 7.57 11.97
CA ALA A 292 -16.56 8.54 12.86
C ALA A 292 -17.19 9.70 12.11
N PHE A 293 -16.51 10.18 11.06
CA PHE A 293 -17.01 11.24 10.17
C PHE A 293 -16.22 11.28 8.85
N VAL A 294 -16.81 11.94 7.86
CA VAL A 294 -16.10 12.36 6.64
C VAL A 294 -16.35 13.84 6.45
N GLU A 295 -15.29 14.61 6.18
CA GLU A 295 -15.32 16.05 6.04
C GLU A 295 -15.07 16.47 4.60
N PHE A 296 -15.95 17.33 4.10
CA PHE A 296 -15.95 17.88 2.76
C PHE A 296 -15.55 19.35 2.81
N THR A 297 -14.73 19.76 1.86
CA THR A 297 -14.49 21.18 1.59
C THR A 297 -15.35 21.64 0.41
N ALA A 298 -15.86 22.86 0.48
CA ALA A 298 -16.64 23.49 -0.57
C ALA A 298 -16.58 25.01 -0.44
N ASP A 299 -16.87 25.74 -1.51
CA ASP A 299 -17.25 27.16 -1.39
C ASP A 299 -18.70 27.30 -0.92
N GLU A 300 -19.18 28.54 -0.72
CA GLU A 300 -20.53 28.79 -0.18
C GLU A 300 -21.65 28.37 -1.14
N ASP A 301 -21.43 28.41 -2.46
CA ASP A 301 -22.42 28.03 -3.46
C ASP A 301 -22.49 26.52 -3.63
N GLU A 302 -21.35 25.87 -3.79
CA GLU A 302 -21.23 24.41 -3.89
C GLU A 302 -21.60 23.71 -2.57
N ALA A 303 -21.38 24.36 -1.41
CA ALA A 303 -21.86 23.87 -0.12
C ALA A 303 -23.38 23.74 -0.09
N ARG A 304 -24.13 24.72 -0.63
CA ARG A 304 -25.60 24.65 -0.71
C ARG A 304 -26.08 23.50 -1.60
N GLU A 305 -25.36 23.22 -2.70
CA GLU A 305 -25.67 22.08 -3.55
C GLU A 305 -25.40 20.75 -2.83
N LEU A 306 -24.28 20.67 -2.08
CA LEU A 306 -23.94 19.49 -1.29
C LEU A 306 -24.92 19.27 -0.12
N GLU A 307 -25.35 20.34 0.55
CA GLU A 307 -26.42 20.32 1.56
C GLU A 307 -27.75 19.78 0.99
N ALA A 308 -28.15 20.26 -0.20
CA ALA A 308 -29.34 19.77 -0.88
C ALA A 308 -29.21 18.26 -1.23
N LEU A 309 -28.03 17.81 -1.65
CA LEU A 309 -27.77 16.40 -1.91
C LEU A 309 -27.86 15.58 -0.62
N PHE A 310 -27.27 16.06 0.48
CA PHE A 310 -27.37 15.40 1.79
C PHE A 310 -28.83 15.35 2.29
N ALA A 311 -29.60 16.42 2.10
CA ALA A 311 -31.02 16.41 2.42
C ALA A 311 -31.80 15.38 1.60
N SER A 312 -31.51 15.24 0.30
CA SER A 312 -32.14 14.21 -0.54
C SER A 312 -31.79 12.78 -0.09
N LEU A 313 -30.62 12.58 0.50
CA LEU A 313 -30.20 11.33 1.13
C LEU A 313 -30.82 11.12 2.53
N GLY A 314 -31.57 12.09 3.05
CA GLY A 314 -32.21 12.02 4.36
C GLY A 314 -31.34 12.47 5.53
N PHE A 315 -30.21 13.14 5.28
CA PHE A 315 -29.40 13.75 6.33
C PHE A 315 -29.99 15.09 6.75
N ARG A 316 -30.04 15.34 8.04
CA ARG A 316 -30.41 16.64 8.61
C ARG A 316 -29.18 17.38 9.11
N GLN A 317 -29.17 18.68 9.04
CA GLN A 317 -28.17 19.48 9.73
C GLN A 317 -28.38 19.31 11.25
N ALA A 318 -27.39 18.71 11.92
CA ALA A 318 -27.48 18.38 13.34
C ALA A 318 -26.77 19.38 14.25
N ALA A 319 -25.70 20.02 13.74
CA ALA A 319 -24.92 20.95 14.52
C ALA A 319 -24.12 21.93 13.65
N ARG A 320 -23.71 23.06 14.25
CA ARG A 320 -22.75 24.02 13.66
C ARG A 320 -21.62 24.27 14.64
N HIS A 321 -20.40 24.41 14.11
CA HIS A 321 -19.25 24.76 14.92
C HIS A 321 -19.44 26.16 15.54
N LYS A 322 -19.01 26.31 16.80
CA LYS A 322 -19.23 27.53 17.58
C LYS A 322 -18.55 28.76 17.01
N THR A 323 -17.41 28.60 16.35
CA THR A 323 -16.56 29.70 15.87
C THR A 323 -16.22 29.63 14.39
N LYS A 324 -16.28 28.44 13.76
CA LYS A 324 -15.90 28.20 12.37
C LYS A 324 -17.11 27.95 11.47
N ARG A 325 -16.93 28.14 10.16
CA ARG A 325 -17.95 27.85 9.15
C ARG A 325 -17.99 26.36 8.80
N VAL A 326 -18.30 25.55 9.82
CA VAL A 326 -18.36 24.10 9.72
C VAL A 326 -19.73 23.63 10.20
N ALA A 327 -20.38 22.79 9.38
CA ALA A 327 -21.69 22.23 9.67
C ALA A 327 -21.65 20.70 9.66
N VAL A 328 -22.40 20.08 10.58
CA VAL A 328 -22.50 18.60 10.70
C VAL A 328 -23.90 18.17 10.26
N PHE A 329 -23.93 17.23 9.32
CA PHE A 329 -25.12 16.56 8.82
C PHE A 329 -25.14 15.11 9.31
N ARG A 330 -26.28 14.68 9.87
CA ARG A 330 -26.37 13.39 10.55
C ARG A 330 -27.56 12.55 10.11
N GLN A 331 -27.34 11.26 9.94
CA GLN A 331 -28.37 10.23 9.89
C GLN A 331 -27.80 8.93 10.47
N GLY A 332 -28.52 8.29 11.40
CA GLY A 332 -28.02 7.12 12.13
C GLY A 332 -26.70 7.45 12.86
N ALA A 333 -25.68 6.63 12.66
CA ALA A 333 -24.33 6.86 13.17
C ALA A 333 -23.41 7.64 12.20
N ILE A 334 -23.93 8.08 11.06
CA ILE A 334 -23.17 8.76 10.02
C ILE A 334 -23.09 10.26 10.32
N ASN A 335 -21.88 10.82 10.35
CA ASN A 335 -21.62 12.25 10.41
C ASN A 335 -20.90 12.69 9.14
N LEU A 336 -21.53 13.53 8.35
CA LEU A 336 -20.95 14.23 7.21
C LEU A 336 -20.71 15.69 7.60
N VAL A 337 -19.53 16.19 7.34
CA VAL A 337 -19.12 17.53 7.77
C VAL A 337 -18.85 18.37 6.52
N ILE A 338 -19.43 19.56 6.44
CA ILE A 338 -19.12 20.56 5.40
C ILE A 338 -18.34 21.70 6.03
N ASN A 339 -17.17 21.97 5.48
CA ASN A 339 -16.27 23.03 5.92
C ASN A 339 -16.09 24.07 4.80
N THR A 340 -16.59 25.28 5.05
CA THR A 340 -16.49 26.42 4.14
C THR A 340 -15.58 27.53 4.68
N GLU A 341 -14.65 27.17 5.59
CA GLU A 341 -13.69 28.13 6.12
C GLU A 341 -12.84 28.74 5.00
N PRO A 342 -12.75 30.07 4.92
CA PRO A 342 -12.03 30.76 3.86
C PRO A 342 -10.50 30.71 4.03
N LYS A 343 -10.02 30.12 5.11
CA LYS A 343 -8.60 29.99 5.46
C LYS A 343 -8.31 28.61 6.05
N GLY A 344 -7.01 28.26 6.09
CA GLY A 344 -6.58 26.99 6.65
C GLY A 344 -6.57 25.87 5.63
N PHE A 345 -6.50 24.63 6.15
CA PHE A 345 -6.28 23.47 5.30
C PHE A 345 -7.48 23.12 4.40
N ALA A 346 -8.72 23.28 4.89
CA ALA A 346 -9.92 23.05 4.09
C ALA A 346 -9.95 23.96 2.85
N SER A 347 -9.70 25.27 3.04
CA SER A 347 -9.62 26.23 1.93
C SER A 347 -8.48 25.92 0.95
N ALA A 348 -7.32 25.51 1.45
CA ALA A 348 -6.21 25.09 0.60
C ALA A 348 -6.53 23.82 -0.20
N SER A 349 -7.22 22.86 0.41
CA SER A 349 -7.69 21.64 -0.25
C SER A 349 -8.71 21.97 -1.34
N TYR A 350 -9.69 22.86 -1.04
CA TYR A 350 -10.65 23.34 -2.04
C TYR A 350 -9.98 24.01 -3.24
N ALA A 351 -8.98 24.85 -2.99
CA ALA A 351 -8.25 25.54 -4.06
C ALA A 351 -7.52 24.59 -5.02
N VAL A 352 -7.15 23.39 -4.55
CA VAL A 352 -6.46 22.39 -5.36
C VAL A 352 -7.43 21.38 -5.98
N HIS A 353 -8.37 20.88 -5.18
CA HIS A 353 -9.18 19.70 -5.51
C HIS A 353 -10.66 20.02 -5.82
N GLY A 354 -11.08 21.27 -5.67
CA GLY A 354 -12.50 21.63 -5.71
C GLY A 354 -13.29 21.04 -4.54
N THR A 355 -14.62 20.98 -4.68
CA THR A 355 -15.48 20.34 -3.68
C THR A 355 -15.19 18.85 -3.60
N SER A 356 -14.66 18.40 -2.48
CA SER A 356 -14.18 17.03 -2.28
C SER A 356 -14.21 16.62 -0.81
N ALA A 357 -14.25 15.29 -0.58
CA ALA A 357 -14.01 14.71 0.73
C ALA A 357 -12.49 14.70 0.99
N TYR A 358 -12.01 15.60 1.83
CA TYR A 358 -10.59 15.79 2.07
C TYR A 358 -10.08 15.20 3.39
N ALA A 359 -11.00 14.85 4.30
CA ALA A 359 -10.63 14.28 5.58
C ALA A 359 -11.63 13.21 6.03
N ALA A 360 -11.14 12.23 6.78
CA ALA A 360 -11.95 11.22 7.43
C ALA A 360 -11.44 10.96 8.86
N GLY A 361 -12.37 10.69 9.78
CA GLY A 361 -12.07 10.28 11.13
C GLY A 361 -12.37 8.82 11.36
N LEU A 362 -11.44 8.07 11.96
CA LEU A 362 -11.65 6.70 12.40
C LEU A 362 -11.89 6.67 13.91
N MET A 363 -12.95 5.97 14.32
CA MET A 363 -13.18 5.65 15.73
C MET A 363 -12.32 4.44 16.09
N VAL A 364 -11.32 4.65 16.93
CA VAL A 364 -10.35 3.62 17.33
C VAL A 364 -10.40 3.36 18.83
N ASP A 365 -9.78 2.28 19.28
CA ASP A 365 -9.70 1.92 20.69
C ASP A 365 -8.83 2.87 21.52
N ASP A 366 -7.79 3.48 20.93
CA ASP A 366 -6.90 4.48 21.55
C ASP A 366 -6.30 5.40 20.48
N ALA A 367 -6.80 6.62 20.38
CA ALA A 367 -6.40 7.60 19.38
C ALA A 367 -4.94 8.03 19.48
N LYS A 368 -4.42 8.15 20.71
CA LYS A 368 -3.02 8.51 20.96
C LYS A 368 -2.07 7.38 20.56
N ALA A 369 -2.41 6.14 20.89
CA ALA A 369 -1.63 4.97 20.49
C ALA A 369 -1.62 4.81 18.97
N ALA A 370 -2.78 5.01 18.31
CA ALA A 370 -2.88 4.98 16.84
C ALA A 370 -1.95 6.02 16.19
N LEU A 371 -1.95 7.27 16.66
CA LEU A 371 -1.03 8.30 16.19
C LEU A 371 0.43 7.91 16.44
N GLN A 372 0.77 7.42 17.64
CA GLN A 372 2.14 7.00 17.94
C GLN A 372 2.62 5.89 17.01
N ARG A 373 1.77 4.91 16.72
CA ARG A 373 2.09 3.85 15.76
C ARG A 373 2.28 4.39 14.35
N ALA A 374 1.38 5.25 13.89
CA ALA A 374 1.47 5.87 12.57
C ALA A 374 2.79 6.62 12.39
N LEU A 375 3.19 7.43 13.37
CA LEU A 375 4.45 8.17 13.35
C LEU A 375 5.67 7.25 13.40
N ALA A 376 5.64 6.18 14.20
CA ALA A 376 6.70 5.19 14.25
C ALA A 376 6.89 4.46 12.90
N LEU A 377 5.83 4.34 12.11
CA LEU A 377 5.80 3.78 10.76
C LEU A 377 6.06 4.82 9.66
N GLY A 378 6.49 6.04 10.01
CA GLY A 378 6.87 7.08 9.06
C GLY A 378 5.70 7.85 8.45
N ALA A 379 4.51 7.83 9.05
CA ALA A 379 3.43 8.71 8.64
C ALA A 379 3.75 10.17 8.99
N GLU A 380 3.31 11.09 8.15
CA GLU A 380 3.46 12.53 8.40
C GLU A 380 2.34 13.01 9.33
N ARG A 381 2.72 13.64 10.46
CA ARG A 381 1.75 14.23 11.38
C ARG A 381 1.04 15.39 10.69
N PHE A 382 -0.27 15.47 10.85
CA PHE A 382 -1.04 16.66 10.51
C PHE A 382 -1.15 17.57 11.72
N GLU A 383 -0.63 18.80 11.60
CA GLU A 383 -0.71 19.82 12.65
C GLU A 383 -1.91 20.72 12.38
N GLN A 384 -2.78 20.85 13.38
CA GLN A 384 -3.95 21.71 13.33
C GLN A 384 -3.63 23.08 13.91
N SER A 385 -4.24 24.13 13.33
CA SER A 385 -4.32 25.42 13.98
C SER A 385 -5.56 25.44 14.87
N LEU A 386 -5.38 25.44 16.18
CA LEU A 386 -6.45 25.38 17.18
C LEU A 386 -6.78 26.77 17.70
N ASP A 387 -8.07 27.07 17.81
CA ASP A 387 -8.57 28.22 18.53
C ASP A 387 -8.81 27.87 20.02
N THR A 388 -9.01 28.91 20.85
CA THR A 388 -9.23 28.69 22.30
C THR A 388 -10.49 27.88 22.56
N GLY A 389 -10.34 26.72 23.19
CA GLY A 389 -11.44 25.81 23.53
C GLY A 389 -11.66 24.66 22.53
N GLU A 390 -10.86 24.58 21.47
CA GLU A 390 -10.86 23.43 20.56
C GLU A 390 -9.96 22.31 21.08
N ILE A 391 -10.32 21.07 20.72
CA ILE A 391 -9.61 19.85 21.11
C ILE A 391 -8.68 19.44 19.97
N GLU A 392 -7.40 19.20 20.28
CA GLU A 392 -6.47 18.62 19.32
C GLU A 392 -6.88 17.18 19.00
N MET A 393 -7.28 16.92 17.75
CA MET A 393 -7.52 15.58 17.26
C MET A 393 -6.22 14.97 16.72
N PRO A 394 -5.76 13.81 17.24
CA PRO A 394 -4.64 13.09 16.65
C PRO A 394 -4.88 12.82 15.16
N ALA A 395 -3.96 13.23 14.30
CA ALA A 395 -4.13 13.11 12.85
C ALA A 395 -2.82 12.94 12.09
N VAL A 396 -2.91 12.29 10.94
CA VAL A 396 -1.81 12.13 9.97
C VAL A 396 -2.27 12.47 8.55
N ARG A 397 -1.31 12.71 7.66
CA ARG A 397 -1.59 12.83 6.24
C ARG A 397 -2.06 11.50 5.66
N GLY A 398 -3.11 11.56 4.87
CA GLY A 398 -3.72 10.44 4.16
C GLY A 398 -3.58 10.55 2.64
N VAL A 399 -4.35 9.72 1.94
CA VAL A 399 -4.39 9.66 0.47
C VAL A 399 -4.58 11.05 -0.14
N GLY A 400 -3.80 11.36 -1.16
CA GLY A 400 -3.87 12.64 -1.88
C GLY A 400 -3.51 13.86 -1.04
N GLY A 401 -2.80 13.69 0.09
CA GLY A 401 -2.51 14.77 1.03
C GLY A 401 -3.69 15.14 1.95
N GLY A 402 -4.78 14.40 1.88
CA GLY A 402 -5.92 14.52 2.80
C GLY A 402 -5.55 14.24 4.26
N VAL A 403 -6.51 14.24 5.16
CA VAL A 403 -6.28 14.06 6.59
C VAL A 403 -7.01 12.82 7.12
N LEU A 404 -6.29 12.01 7.90
CA LEU A 404 -6.85 10.89 8.63
C LEU A 404 -6.77 11.18 10.13
N TYR A 405 -7.93 11.40 10.75
CA TYR A 405 -8.08 11.66 12.18
C TYR A 405 -8.34 10.36 12.96
N PHE A 406 -7.85 10.33 14.20
CA PHE A 406 -8.15 9.25 15.14
C PHE A 406 -8.97 9.81 16.32
N LEU A 407 -10.10 9.18 16.58
CA LEU A 407 -10.96 9.50 17.71
C LEU A 407 -11.12 8.26 18.57
N ASP A 408 -11.35 8.44 19.87
CA ASP A 408 -11.71 7.37 20.78
C ASP A 408 -12.86 7.78 21.71
N ARG A 409 -13.52 6.79 22.31
CA ARG A 409 -14.62 7.02 23.25
C ARG A 409 -14.15 7.22 24.68
N LYS A 410 -12.85 7.04 24.96
CA LYS A 410 -12.27 7.06 26.32
C LYS A 410 -11.85 8.47 26.74
N THR A 411 -11.63 9.34 25.77
CA THR A 411 -11.20 10.73 25.98
C THR A 411 -12.29 11.72 25.57
N GLU A 412 -12.00 13.02 25.67
CA GLU A 412 -12.91 14.09 25.23
C GLU A 412 -13.19 14.03 23.72
N LEU A 413 -12.35 13.33 22.95
CA LEU A 413 -12.54 13.14 21.49
C LEU A 413 -13.88 12.47 21.16
N GLY A 414 -14.36 11.55 22.02
CA GLY A 414 -15.68 10.93 21.86
C GLY A 414 -16.86 11.90 22.01
N ARG A 415 -16.62 13.08 22.55
CA ARG A 415 -17.62 14.12 22.80
C ARG A 415 -17.37 15.41 22.00
N ILE A 416 -16.54 15.36 21.00
CA ILE A 416 -16.13 16.55 20.22
C ILE A 416 -17.32 17.33 19.66
N TRP A 417 -18.35 16.62 19.22
CA TRP A 417 -19.59 17.22 18.69
C TRP A 417 -20.39 18.02 19.73
N GLU A 418 -20.25 17.70 21.02
CA GLU A 418 -20.90 18.42 22.12
C GLU A 418 -20.04 19.59 22.59
N ILE A 419 -18.72 19.46 22.51
CA ILE A 419 -17.78 20.44 23.03
C ILE A 419 -17.61 21.61 22.04
N GLU A 420 -17.43 21.32 20.77
CA GLU A 420 -17.09 22.33 19.76
C GLU A 420 -18.29 22.82 18.93
N PHE A 421 -19.42 22.13 18.97
CA PHE A 421 -20.58 22.44 18.15
C PHE A 421 -21.80 22.78 18.97
N ASP A 422 -22.62 23.68 18.44
CA ASP A 422 -23.98 23.96 18.94
C ASP A 422 -24.98 23.14 18.12
N ALA A 423 -25.92 22.51 18.82
CA ALA A 423 -26.99 21.76 18.17
C ALA A 423 -27.90 22.69 17.35
N VAL A 424 -28.35 22.22 16.21
CA VAL A 424 -29.32 22.91 15.34
C VAL A 424 -30.63 22.14 15.39
N GLU A 425 -31.73 22.85 15.71
CA GLU A 425 -33.09 22.34 15.52
C GLU A 425 -33.55 22.71 14.10
N ASP A 426 -33.90 21.73 13.31
CA ASP A 426 -34.35 21.91 11.93
C ASP A 426 -35.76 21.35 11.78
N ASP A 427 -36.75 22.25 11.86
CA ASP A 427 -38.17 21.93 11.72
C ASP A 427 -38.54 21.45 10.29
N ALA A 428 -37.71 21.74 9.29
CA ALA A 428 -37.86 21.33 7.90
C ALA A 428 -37.01 20.14 7.51
N ALA A 429 -36.48 19.39 8.49
CA ALA A 429 -35.58 18.26 8.26
C ALA A 429 -36.19 17.22 7.33
N PRO A 430 -35.43 16.66 6.39
CA PRO A 430 -35.89 15.58 5.51
C PRO A 430 -36.22 14.34 6.31
N GLN A 431 -37.04 13.46 5.73
CA GLN A 431 -37.34 12.18 6.35
C GLN A 431 -36.09 11.28 6.30
N PRO A 432 -35.70 10.67 7.43
CA PRO A 432 -34.58 9.74 7.43
C PRO A 432 -34.82 8.59 6.45
N ALA A 433 -33.83 8.27 5.64
CA ALA A 433 -33.93 7.21 4.64
C ALA A 433 -33.50 5.83 5.15
N GLY A 434 -33.21 5.69 6.46
CA GLY A 434 -32.82 4.41 7.07
C GLY A 434 -31.33 4.10 6.94
N LEU A 435 -30.50 5.07 6.58
CA LEU A 435 -29.05 4.90 6.55
C LEU A 435 -28.47 4.85 7.98
N GLN A 436 -27.62 3.86 8.24
CA GLN A 436 -27.18 3.54 9.61
C GLN A 436 -25.72 3.89 9.89
N SER A 437 -24.82 3.50 8.98
CA SER A 437 -23.38 3.66 9.13
C SER A 437 -22.71 3.79 7.76
N ILE A 438 -21.45 4.21 7.73
CA ILE A 438 -20.61 4.13 6.54
C ILE A 438 -20.17 2.66 6.40
N ASP A 439 -20.58 2.00 5.31
CA ASP A 439 -20.16 0.62 4.99
C ASP A 439 -18.72 0.60 4.49
N HIS A 440 -18.39 1.48 3.54
CA HIS A 440 -17.02 1.62 3.04
C HIS A 440 -16.74 3.01 2.46
N MET A 441 -15.44 3.32 2.40
CA MET A 441 -14.89 4.48 1.70
C MET A 441 -14.07 3.99 0.52
N ALA A 442 -14.30 4.52 -0.67
CA ALA A 442 -13.47 4.23 -1.83
C ALA A 442 -12.49 5.37 -2.10
N GLN A 443 -11.24 5.04 -2.03
CA GLN A 443 -10.13 5.93 -2.36
C GLN A 443 -9.62 5.57 -3.75
N THR A 444 -9.56 6.57 -4.62
CA THR A 444 -9.06 6.42 -5.98
C THR A 444 -7.72 7.14 -6.10
N MET A 445 -6.75 6.43 -6.66
CA MET A 445 -5.36 6.87 -6.69
C MET A 445 -4.66 6.42 -7.97
N LYS A 446 -3.49 6.99 -8.23
CA LYS A 446 -2.60 6.46 -9.26
C LYS A 446 -2.16 5.05 -8.85
N TYR A 447 -1.96 4.20 -9.85
CA TYR A 447 -1.65 2.80 -9.56
C TYR A 447 -0.33 2.63 -8.78
N GLU A 448 0.66 3.48 -9.04
CA GLU A 448 1.93 3.48 -8.30
C GLU A 448 1.80 3.81 -6.79
N GLU A 449 0.67 4.39 -6.37
CA GLU A 449 0.39 4.71 -4.96
C GLU A 449 -0.37 3.58 -4.23
N LEU A 450 -0.97 2.65 -4.98
CA LEU A 450 -1.89 1.64 -4.44
C LEU A 450 -1.24 0.79 -3.35
N LEU A 451 -0.06 0.26 -3.62
CA LEU A 451 0.65 -0.63 -2.68
C LEU A 451 1.09 0.12 -1.42
N THR A 452 1.56 1.35 -1.57
CA THR A 452 1.95 2.22 -0.45
C THR A 452 0.78 2.45 0.52
N TRP A 453 -0.42 2.76 0.00
CA TRP A 453 -1.60 2.96 0.85
C TRP A 453 -2.15 1.66 1.42
N LEU A 454 -2.04 0.56 0.68
CA LEU A 454 -2.35 -0.78 1.19
C LEU A 454 -1.51 -1.09 2.43
N LEU A 455 -0.19 -0.95 2.32
CA LEU A 455 0.73 -1.19 3.43
C LEU A 455 0.52 -0.19 4.58
N PHE A 456 0.20 1.08 4.26
CA PHE A 456 -0.12 2.08 5.28
C PHE A 456 -1.28 1.62 6.17
N TYR A 457 -2.41 1.25 5.59
CA TYR A 457 -3.57 0.82 6.38
C TYR A 457 -3.34 -0.51 7.09
N THR A 458 -2.84 -1.53 6.42
CA THR A 458 -2.61 -2.87 7.02
C THR A 458 -1.58 -2.86 8.14
N SER A 459 -0.59 -1.94 8.08
CA SER A 459 0.40 -1.79 9.14
C SER A 459 -0.11 -0.97 10.34
N LEU A 460 -1.09 -0.08 10.12
CA LEU A 460 -1.60 0.85 11.11
C LEU A 460 -2.77 0.28 11.92
N VAL A 461 -3.76 -0.32 11.25
CA VAL A 461 -5.00 -0.79 11.86
C VAL A 461 -5.14 -2.30 11.79
N GLU A 462 -5.98 -2.89 12.66
CA GLU A 462 -6.31 -4.32 12.64
C GLU A 462 -7.24 -4.63 11.48
N ALA A 463 -6.67 -4.67 10.28
CA ALA A 463 -7.36 -4.99 9.04
C ALA A 463 -6.47 -5.82 8.12
N GLU A 464 -7.09 -6.60 7.24
CA GLU A 464 -6.43 -7.46 6.28
C GLU A 464 -6.83 -7.05 4.86
N LYS A 465 -5.95 -7.31 3.90
CA LYS A 465 -6.23 -7.07 2.49
C LYS A 465 -7.00 -8.23 1.87
N THR A 466 -7.96 -7.93 1.01
CA THR A 466 -8.60 -8.93 0.14
C THR A 466 -7.74 -9.22 -1.10
N PRO A 467 -8.01 -10.29 -1.86
CA PRO A 467 -7.39 -10.47 -3.17
C PRO A 467 -7.63 -9.27 -4.09
N MET A 468 -6.63 -8.90 -4.88
CA MET A 468 -6.75 -7.84 -5.88
C MET A 468 -7.68 -8.26 -7.02
N VAL A 469 -8.51 -7.35 -7.50
CA VAL A 469 -9.45 -7.56 -8.60
C VAL A 469 -9.23 -6.52 -9.70
N ASP A 470 -9.20 -6.97 -10.94
CA ASP A 470 -9.17 -6.11 -12.11
C ASP A 470 -10.58 -5.71 -12.51
N ILE A 471 -10.90 -4.43 -12.41
CA ILE A 471 -12.16 -3.86 -12.87
C ILE A 471 -11.98 -3.36 -14.29
N VAL A 472 -12.77 -3.90 -15.22
CA VAL A 472 -12.71 -3.52 -16.63
C VAL A 472 -13.53 -2.24 -16.85
N ASP A 473 -12.83 -1.14 -17.12
CA ASP A 473 -13.40 0.09 -17.70
C ASP A 473 -13.20 0.04 -19.22
N PRO A 474 -14.13 0.54 -20.06
CA PRO A 474 -13.96 0.57 -21.53
C PRO A 474 -12.66 1.23 -21.99
N SER A 475 -12.02 2.04 -21.18
CA SER A 475 -10.77 2.75 -21.48
C SER A 475 -9.52 2.15 -20.85
N GLY A 476 -9.65 1.04 -20.13
CA GLY A 476 -8.51 0.38 -19.46
C GLY A 476 -8.91 -0.40 -18.22
N ILE A 477 -7.92 -0.88 -17.51
CA ILE A 477 -8.13 -1.63 -16.26
C ILE A 477 -7.93 -0.70 -15.07
N VAL A 478 -8.78 -0.85 -14.06
CA VAL A 478 -8.61 -0.26 -12.72
C VAL A 478 -8.39 -1.41 -11.75
N ARG A 479 -7.29 -1.42 -11.04
CA ARG A 479 -7.01 -2.43 -10.03
C ARG A 479 -7.63 -2.02 -8.72
N SER A 480 -8.44 -2.91 -8.17
CA SER A 480 -9.18 -2.67 -6.94
C SER A 480 -8.80 -3.68 -5.88
N GLN A 481 -8.56 -3.18 -4.68
CA GLN A 481 -8.28 -4.02 -3.50
C GLN A 481 -8.94 -3.40 -2.28
N VAL A 482 -9.46 -4.23 -1.40
CA VAL A 482 -10.11 -3.78 -0.16
C VAL A 482 -9.22 -4.12 1.04
N VAL A 483 -9.13 -3.19 1.97
CA VAL A 483 -8.64 -3.43 3.32
C VAL A 483 -9.85 -3.41 4.25
N GLU A 484 -10.07 -4.50 4.96
CA GLU A 484 -11.21 -4.63 5.88
C GLU A 484 -10.82 -5.32 7.19
N ASN A 485 -11.51 -4.97 8.27
CA ASN A 485 -11.37 -5.69 9.53
C ASN A 485 -12.36 -6.86 9.62
N SER A 486 -12.09 -7.80 10.52
CA SER A 486 -12.89 -9.03 10.70
C SER A 486 -14.37 -8.76 11.02
N GLU A 487 -14.64 -7.65 11.67
CA GLU A 487 -15.98 -7.25 12.12
C GLU A 487 -16.78 -6.54 11.03
N GLY A 488 -16.11 -6.10 9.96
CA GLY A 488 -16.70 -5.36 8.85
C GLY A 488 -17.12 -3.94 9.23
N SER A 489 -16.60 -3.41 10.34
CA SER A 489 -16.82 -2.02 10.76
C SER A 489 -15.93 -1.02 9.99
N LEU A 490 -14.84 -1.49 9.40
CA LEU A 490 -13.98 -0.73 8.50
C LEU A 490 -13.82 -1.47 7.18
N ARG A 491 -14.11 -0.79 6.07
CA ARG A 491 -13.73 -1.19 4.71
C ARG A 491 -13.22 0.02 3.95
N ILE A 492 -12.05 -0.10 3.39
CA ILE A 492 -11.45 0.91 2.51
C ILE A 492 -11.18 0.24 1.18
N THR A 493 -11.94 0.65 0.15
CA THR A 493 -11.71 0.19 -1.22
C THR A 493 -10.69 1.10 -1.87
N MET A 494 -9.59 0.55 -2.34
CA MET A 494 -8.55 1.30 -3.04
C MET A 494 -8.57 0.96 -4.53
N ASN A 495 -8.69 1.99 -5.37
CA ASN A 495 -8.81 1.86 -6.81
C ASN A 495 -7.59 2.53 -7.47
N GLY A 496 -6.68 1.71 -7.98
CA GLY A 496 -5.47 2.16 -8.69
C GLY A 496 -5.72 2.28 -10.19
N ALA A 497 -5.60 3.48 -10.74
CA ALA A 497 -5.78 3.76 -12.17
C ALA A 497 -4.45 4.00 -12.87
N GLU A 498 -4.20 3.25 -13.95
CA GLU A 498 -3.05 3.47 -14.86
C GLU A 498 -3.42 4.41 -16.02
N ASN A 499 -4.66 4.35 -16.49
CA ASN A 499 -5.11 5.07 -17.68
C ASN A 499 -6.00 6.26 -17.31
N ARG A 500 -5.60 7.47 -17.75
CA ARG A 500 -6.32 8.73 -17.54
C ARG A 500 -7.75 8.75 -18.10
N ASN A 501 -8.06 7.88 -19.05
CA ASN A 501 -9.38 7.84 -19.71
C ASN A 501 -10.39 6.94 -18.97
N THR A 502 -9.97 6.16 -17.98
CA THR A 502 -10.88 5.44 -17.09
C THR A 502 -11.64 6.43 -16.21
N LEU A 503 -12.79 6.04 -15.63
CA LEU A 503 -13.49 6.90 -14.68
C LEU A 503 -12.60 7.26 -13.48
N ALA A 504 -11.85 6.30 -12.97
CA ALA A 504 -10.90 6.52 -11.89
C ALA A 504 -9.77 7.48 -12.30
N GLY A 505 -9.21 7.32 -13.50
CA GLY A 505 -8.17 8.21 -14.02
C GLY A 505 -8.67 9.63 -14.29
N ARG A 506 -9.93 9.79 -14.70
CA ARG A 506 -10.56 11.11 -14.85
C ARG A 506 -10.76 11.80 -13.50
N PHE A 507 -11.25 11.07 -12.49
CA PHE A 507 -11.34 11.60 -11.14
C PHE A 507 -10.00 12.17 -10.67
N ILE A 508 -8.91 11.39 -10.78
CA ILE A 508 -7.57 11.85 -10.41
C ILE A 508 -7.14 13.11 -11.19
N ALA A 509 -7.50 13.18 -12.48
CA ALA A 509 -7.15 14.33 -13.30
C ALA A 509 -7.97 15.58 -12.95
N GLU A 510 -9.26 15.43 -12.66
CA GLU A 510 -10.19 16.52 -12.34
C GLU A 510 -9.97 17.04 -10.92
N THR A 511 -9.63 16.18 -9.97
CA THR A 511 -9.28 16.55 -8.59
C THR A 511 -7.81 16.92 -8.41
N PHE A 512 -7.00 16.90 -9.47
CA PHE A 512 -5.53 17.13 -9.40
C PHE A 512 -4.80 16.22 -8.40
N GLY A 513 -5.30 15.00 -8.15
CA GLY A 513 -4.67 14.05 -7.23
C GLY A 513 -5.56 12.90 -6.84
N SER A 514 -5.01 12.04 -5.99
CA SER A 514 -5.72 10.94 -5.38
C SER A 514 -6.66 11.43 -4.27
N GLY A 515 -7.73 10.69 -3.96
CA GLY A 515 -8.67 11.10 -2.92
C GLY A 515 -9.84 10.13 -2.72
N ILE A 516 -10.78 10.51 -1.86
CA ILE A 516 -12.02 9.76 -1.63
C ILE A 516 -12.98 10.05 -2.78
N GLN A 517 -13.27 9.03 -3.59
CA GLN A 517 -14.15 9.14 -4.75
C GLN A 517 -15.61 8.79 -4.42
N HIS A 518 -15.85 7.84 -3.51
CA HIS A 518 -17.21 7.59 -3.04
C HIS A 518 -17.29 7.12 -1.60
N LEU A 519 -18.48 7.31 -1.03
CA LEU A 519 -18.88 6.78 0.26
C LEU A 519 -20.08 5.88 0.08
N ALA A 520 -20.04 4.70 0.70
CA ALA A 520 -21.16 3.78 0.74
C ALA A 520 -21.82 3.79 2.12
N PHE A 521 -23.13 3.93 2.14
CA PHE A 521 -23.94 3.94 3.35
C PHE A 521 -24.73 2.64 3.49
N ARG A 522 -24.65 2.03 4.66
CA ARG A 522 -25.36 0.81 4.98
C ARG A 522 -26.83 1.09 5.33
N THR A 523 -27.71 0.24 4.81
CA THR A 523 -29.10 0.12 5.24
C THR A 523 -29.46 -1.35 5.52
N ASP A 524 -30.53 -1.60 6.28
CA ASP A 524 -31.06 -2.94 6.54
C ASP A 524 -32.21 -3.30 5.59
N ASP A 525 -32.78 -2.33 4.84
CA ASP A 525 -33.82 -2.55 3.82
C ASP A 525 -33.64 -1.56 2.68
N ILE A 526 -33.00 -2.04 1.60
CA ILE A 526 -32.69 -1.22 0.42
C ILE A 526 -33.95 -0.70 -0.29
N PHE A 527 -35.05 -1.47 -0.28
CA PHE A 527 -36.29 -1.08 -0.95
C PHE A 527 -37.04 0.02 -0.18
N ALA A 528 -37.14 -0.13 1.15
CA ALA A 528 -37.68 0.92 2.00
C ALA A 528 -36.84 2.21 1.91
N THR A 529 -35.52 2.06 1.91
CA THR A 529 -34.58 3.16 1.72
C THR A 529 -34.77 3.83 0.36
N ALA A 530 -34.85 3.07 -0.74
CA ALA A 530 -35.07 3.63 -2.07
C ALA A 530 -36.38 4.44 -2.17
N ALA A 531 -37.45 3.95 -1.52
CA ALA A 531 -38.74 4.67 -1.46
C ALA A 531 -38.62 5.98 -0.66
N ALA A 532 -37.93 5.96 0.49
CA ALA A 532 -37.70 7.18 1.30
C ALA A 532 -36.82 8.19 0.57
N LEU A 533 -35.77 7.75 -0.09
CA LEU A 533 -34.90 8.58 -0.93
C LEU A 533 -35.68 9.25 -2.06
N ALA A 534 -36.53 8.51 -2.77
CA ALA A 534 -37.38 9.07 -3.81
C ALA A 534 -38.35 10.12 -3.24
N GLY A 535 -38.89 9.89 -2.04
CA GLY A 535 -39.73 10.84 -1.31
C GLY A 535 -38.99 12.14 -0.94
N ASN A 536 -37.70 12.07 -0.69
CA ASN A 536 -36.84 13.24 -0.43
C ASN A 536 -36.33 13.93 -1.73
N GLY A 537 -36.71 13.42 -2.91
CA GLY A 537 -36.27 13.97 -4.19
C GLY A 537 -34.90 13.48 -4.67
N PHE A 538 -34.35 12.43 -4.07
CA PHE A 538 -33.11 11.79 -4.54
C PHE A 538 -33.33 11.15 -5.92
N VAL A 539 -32.37 11.38 -6.81
CA VAL A 539 -32.36 10.80 -8.16
C VAL A 539 -31.29 9.71 -8.21
N ALA A 540 -31.73 8.46 -8.32
CA ALA A 540 -30.80 7.34 -8.44
C ALA A 540 -30.15 7.30 -9.83
N LEU A 541 -28.91 6.79 -9.90
CA LEU A 541 -28.22 6.53 -11.16
C LEU A 541 -29.00 5.51 -11.98
N ALA A 542 -29.43 5.88 -13.20
CA ALA A 542 -30.22 5.01 -14.07
C ALA A 542 -29.36 3.86 -14.62
N ILE A 543 -29.72 2.63 -14.27
CA ILE A 543 -29.07 1.42 -14.74
C ILE A 543 -29.76 0.91 -16.01
N SER A 544 -28.96 0.42 -16.98
CA SER A 544 -29.50 -0.07 -18.25
C SER A 544 -30.45 -1.27 -18.05
N PRO A 545 -31.62 -1.31 -18.71
CA PRO A 545 -32.58 -2.42 -18.57
C PRO A 545 -31.99 -3.82 -18.85
N ASN A 546 -31.07 -3.92 -19.81
CA ASN A 546 -30.43 -5.20 -20.14
C ASN A 546 -29.61 -5.80 -19.00
N TYR A 547 -29.21 -4.99 -18.00
CA TYR A 547 -28.60 -5.51 -16.78
C TYR A 547 -29.55 -6.46 -16.03
N TYR A 548 -30.81 -6.07 -15.90
CA TYR A 548 -31.81 -6.84 -15.15
C TYR A 548 -32.25 -8.09 -15.91
N ASP A 549 -32.30 -8.01 -17.24
CA ASP A 549 -32.61 -9.17 -18.10
C ASP A 549 -31.49 -10.24 -17.99
N ASP A 550 -30.23 -9.83 -17.94
CA ASP A 550 -29.07 -10.72 -17.71
C ASP A 550 -29.05 -11.25 -16.26
N LEU A 551 -29.34 -10.39 -15.28
CA LEU A 551 -29.37 -10.71 -13.86
C LEU A 551 -30.41 -11.79 -13.54
N GLU A 552 -31.62 -11.67 -14.11
CA GLU A 552 -32.70 -12.66 -13.96
C GLU A 552 -32.21 -14.03 -14.43
N ALA A 553 -31.63 -14.11 -15.61
CA ALA A 553 -31.12 -15.35 -16.20
C ALA A 553 -29.91 -15.91 -15.41
N ARG A 554 -29.00 -15.05 -14.97
CA ARG A 554 -27.76 -15.43 -14.26
C ARG A 554 -28.04 -16.06 -12.90
N PHE A 555 -28.96 -15.50 -12.14
CA PHE A 555 -29.26 -15.94 -10.78
C PHE A 555 -30.54 -16.74 -10.66
N GLY A 556 -31.33 -16.88 -11.74
CA GLY A 556 -32.63 -17.53 -11.72
C GLY A 556 -33.62 -16.81 -10.80
N LEU A 557 -33.64 -15.46 -10.87
CA LEU A 557 -34.50 -14.65 -10.03
C LEU A 557 -35.97 -14.78 -10.45
N ASP A 558 -36.87 -14.62 -9.47
CA ASP A 558 -38.28 -14.40 -9.73
C ASP A 558 -38.48 -13.09 -10.50
N ALA A 559 -39.37 -13.10 -11.52
CA ALA A 559 -39.62 -11.94 -12.38
C ALA A 559 -40.15 -10.73 -11.58
N GLU A 560 -41.00 -10.92 -10.57
CA GLU A 560 -41.48 -9.84 -9.71
C GLU A 560 -40.31 -9.18 -8.92
N PHE A 561 -39.37 -10.00 -8.45
CA PHE A 561 -38.21 -9.51 -7.74
C PHE A 561 -37.26 -8.76 -8.68
N ALA A 562 -37.02 -9.28 -9.88
CA ALA A 562 -36.21 -8.60 -10.90
C ALA A 562 -36.84 -7.25 -11.33
N ASP A 563 -38.16 -7.20 -11.49
CA ASP A 563 -38.91 -5.96 -11.80
C ASP A 563 -38.81 -4.95 -10.64
N ARG A 564 -38.81 -5.38 -9.39
CA ARG A 564 -38.63 -4.49 -8.23
C ARG A 564 -37.21 -3.90 -8.20
N LEU A 565 -36.19 -4.70 -8.48
CA LEU A 565 -34.80 -4.19 -8.60
C LEU A 565 -34.70 -3.14 -9.71
N LYS A 566 -35.25 -3.44 -10.88
CA LYS A 566 -35.26 -2.57 -12.06
C LYS A 566 -35.99 -1.24 -11.80
N ALA A 567 -37.16 -1.29 -11.18
CA ALA A 567 -37.96 -0.11 -10.88
C ALA A 567 -37.25 0.88 -9.93
N ASN A 568 -36.33 0.39 -9.09
CA ASN A 568 -35.60 1.20 -8.13
C ASN A 568 -34.13 1.44 -8.51
N ASN A 569 -33.66 1.02 -9.70
CA ASN A 569 -32.26 1.08 -10.13
C ASN A 569 -31.30 0.37 -9.17
N ILE A 570 -31.74 -0.70 -8.49
CA ILE A 570 -30.93 -1.45 -7.53
C ILE A 570 -30.16 -2.53 -8.28
N LEU A 571 -28.83 -2.54 -8.11
CA LEU A 571 -27.98 -3.63 -8.58
C LEU A 571 -27.94 -4.72 -7.51
N TYR A 572 -27.76 -5.96 -7.95
CA TYR A 572 -27.78 -7.13 -7.10
C TYR A 572 -26.59 -8.05 -7.41
N ASP A 573 -26.03 -8.63 -6.37
CA ASP A 573 -25.05 -9.71 -6.49
C ASP A 573 -25.31 -10.76 -5.39
N ARG A 574 -24.80 -11.97 -5.60
CA ARG A 574 -24.96 -13.09 -4.65
C ARG A 574 -23.76 -14.02 -4.73
N ASP A 575 -23.27 -14.43 -3.58
CA ASP A 575 -22.28 -15.48 -3.41
C ASP A 575 -22.86 -16.63 -2.54
N ASP A 576 -22.01 -17.61 -2.19
CA ASP A 576 -22.43 -18.74 -1.34
C ASP A 576 -22.77 -18.31 0.11
N ALA A 577 -22.34 -17.12 0.54
CA ALA A 577 -22.55 -16.61 1.88
C ALA A 577 -23.80 -15.71 1.98
N GLY A 578 -24.22 -15.06 0.89
CA GLY A 578 -25.38 -14.19 0.96
C GLY A 578 -25.61 -13.28 -0.24
N GLU A 579 -26.41 -12.24 -0.02
CA GLU A 579 -26.90 -11.31 -1.04
C GLU A 579 -26.35 -9.90 -0.80
N TYR A 580 -26.17 -9.16 -1.88
CA TYR A 580 -25.68 -7.78 -1.87
C TYR A 580 -26.50 -6.91 -2.81
N PHE A 581 -26.94 -5.78 -2.29
CA PHE A 581 -27.74 -4.80 -3.02
C PHE A 581 -27.01 -3.47 -3.04
N GLN A 582 -27.05 -2.78 -4.18
CA GLN A 582 -26.35 -1.51 -4.38
C GLN A 582 -27.24 -0.52 -5.13
N LEU A 583 -27.31 0.71 -4.65
CA LEU A 583 -27.98 1.83 -5.31
C LEU A 583 -27.05 3.02 -5.32
N TYR A 584 -26.93 3.71 -6.44
CA TYR A 584 -25.94 4.76 -6.64
C TYR A 584 -26.57 6.13 -6.91
N SER A 585 -25.89 7.19 -6.47
CA SER A 585 -26.14 8.53 -6.97
C SER A 585 -25.45 8.76 -8.32
N PRO A 586 -25.89 9.75 -9.12
CA PRO A 586 -25.02 10.38 -10.12
C PRO A 586 -23.76 10.97 -9.48
N THR A 587 -22.77 11.35 -10.29
CA THR A 587 -21.59 12.06 -9.79
C THR A 587 -21.94 13.50 -9.43
N TYR A 588 -21.32 13.98 -8.36
CA TYR A 588 -21.33 15.34 -7.89
C TYR A 588 -19.91 15.95 -7.99
N GLY A 589 -19.82 17.25 -8.23
CA GLY A 589 -18.52 17.92 -8.31
C GLY A 589 -17.57 17.29 -9.32
N GLU A 590 -16.35 17.01 -8.89
CA GLU A 590 -15.26 16.44 -9.70
C GLU A 590 -15.33 14.91 -9.81
N GLY A 591 -16.49 14.31 -9.62
CA GLY A 591 -16.69 12.87 -9.77
C GLY A 591 -16.92 12.12 -8.46
N LEU A 592 -17.18 12.83 -7.36
CA LEU A 592 -17.66 12.25 -6.12
C LEU A 592 -19.06 11.65 -6.33
N PHE A 593 -19.35 10.50 -5.71
CA PHE A 593 -20.69 9.93 -5.70
C PHE A 593 -20.97 9.16 -4.40
N PHE A 594 -22.25 8.84 -4.18
CA PHE A 594 -22.68 8.08 -3.02
C PHE A 594 -23.27 6.74 -3.45
N GLU A 595 -23.08 5.77 -2.60
CA GLU A 595 -23.62 4.41 -2.75
C GLU A 595 -24.46 4.07 -1.52
N ILE A 596 -25.55 3.36 -1.70
CA ILE A 596 -26.35 2.80 -0.63
C ILE A 596 -26.31 1.28 -0.77
N VAL A 597 -26.01 0.57 0.33
CA VAL A 597 -25.81 -0.87 0.29
C VAL A 597 -26.58 -1.60 1.38
N GLU A 598 -27.11 -2.76 1.02
CA GLU A 598 -27.61 -3.75 1.95
C GLU A 598 -26.82 -5.05 1.79
N ARG A 599 -26.33 -5.61 2.91
CA ARG A 599 -25.60 -6.88 2.97
C ARG A 599 -26.39 -7.89 3.78
N ARG A 600 -26.77 -9.00 3.16
CA ARG A 600 -27.41 -10.15 3.81
C ARG A 600 -26.43 -11.31 3.83
N GLY A 601 -25.41 -11.25 4.69
CA GLY A 601 -24.37 -12.27 4.79
C GLY A 601 -23.24 -12.17 3.76
N TYR A 602 -23.40 -11.36 2.70
CA TYR A 602 -22.43 -11.18 1.64
C TYR A 602 -21.15 -10.50 2.14
N ARG A 603 -19.99 -11.06 1.79
CA ARG A 603 -18.67 -10.55 2.24
C ARG A 603 -17.90 -9.77 1.17
N GLY A 604 -18.26 -9.96 -0.11
CA GLY A 604 -17.63 -9.25 -1.21
C GLY A 604 -17.96 -7.74 -1.25
N TYR A 605 -17.54 -7.07 -2.30
CA TYR A 605 -17.79 -5.65 -2.52
C TYR A 605 -18.47 -5.36 -3.88
N GLY A 606 -19.13 -6.36 -4.46
CA GLY A 606 -19.94 -6.18 -5.66
C GLY A 606 -19.14 -5.81 -6.93
N ALA A 607 -17.89 -6.28 -7.04
CA ALA A 607 -17.02 -5.97 -8.17
C ALA A 607 -17.65 -6.32 -9.53
N ALA A 608 -18.46 -7.35 -9.59
CA ALA A 608 -19.19 -7.77 -10.80
C ALA A 608 -20.14 -6.68 -11.32
N ASN A 609 -20.69 -5.83 -10.43
CA ASN A 609 -21.58 -4.74 -10.77
C ASN A 609 -20.85 -3.45 -11.22
N ALA A 610 -19.54 -3.37 -10.96
CA ALA A 610 -18.75 -2.17 -11.26
C ALA A 610 -18.82 -1.77 -12.74
N ILE A 611 -18.81 -2.72 -13.67
CA ILE A 611 -18.89 -2.44 -15.11
C ILE A 611 -20.21 -1.76 -15.50
N PHE A 612 -21.34 -2.14 -14.88
CA PHE A 612 -22.66 -1.57 -15.16
C PHE A 612 -22.78 -0.16 -14.58
N ARG A 613 -22.27 0.05 -13.36
CA ARG A 613 -22.12 1.38 -12.75
C ARG A 613 -21.26 2.29 -13.62
N ILE A 614 -20.08 1.81 -14.04
CA ILE A 614 -19.17 2.55 -14.91
C ILE A 614 -19.86 2.94 -16.21
N ALA A 615 -20.57 2.00 -16.86
CA ALA A 615 -21.32 2.27 -18.08
C ALA A 615 -22.43 3.31 -17.88
N ALA A 616 -23.13 3.25 -16.75
CA ALA A 616 -24.17 4.22 -16.39
C ALA A 616 -23.57 5.62 -16.14
N LEU A 617 -22.53 5.73 -15.32
CA LEU A 617 -21.84 7.00 -15.04
C LEU A 617 -21.25 7.63 -16.29
N ARG A 618 -20.71 6.86 -17.22
CA ARG A 618 -20.14 7.37 -18.48
C ARG A 618 -21.15 8.09 -19.36
N LYS A 619 -22.45 7.78 -19.28
CA LYS A 619 -23.50 8.50 -20.02
C LYS A 619 -23.66 9.94 -19.53
N HIS A 620 -23.25 10.24 -18.31
CA HIS A 620 -23.31 11.55 -17.69
C HIS A 620 -21.97 12.32 -17.75
N LEU A 621 -20.92 11.71 -18.31
CA LEU A 621 -19.63 12.38 -18.44
C LEU A 621 -19.71 13.53 -19.44
N ARG A 622 -19.18 14.68 -19.03
CA ARG A 622 -18.94 15.80 -19.95
C ARG A 622 -17.79 15.46 -20.91
N PRO A 623 -17.82 15.95 -22.16
CA PRO A 623 -16.67 15.86 -23.05
C PRO A 623 -15.42 16.46 -22.37
N ALA A 624 -14.27 15.78 -22.50
CA ALA A 624 -13.02 16.29 -21.96
C ALA A 624 -12.69 17.69 -22.56
N GLY A 625 -12.31 18.63 -21.70
CA GLY A 625 -11.85 19.95 -22.11
C GLY A 625 -12.93 21.03 -22.23
N LEU A 626 -14.18 20.76 -21.86
CA LEU A 626 -15.18 21.83 -21.76
C LEU A 626 -15.13 22.46 -20.35
N PRO A 627 -15.04 23.80 -20.25
CA PRO A 627 -15.09 24.47 -18.96
C PRO A 627 -16.48 24.28 -18.31
N ARG A 628 -16.53 24.37 -16.99
CA ARG A 628 -17.80 24.50 -16.26
C ARG A 628 -18.43 25.83 -16.63
N THR A 629 -19.68 25.81 -17.05
CA THR A 629 -20.50 27.02 -17.30
C THR A 629 -21.53 27.14 -16.21
#